data_a8289418a374bbcff4c6db8086923e64
#
_entry.id   a8289418a374bbcff4c6db8086923e64
#
_cell.length_a   1.000
_cell.length_b   1.000
_cell.length_c   1.000
_cell.angle_alpha   90.00
_cell.angle_beta   90.00
_cell.angle_gamma   90.00
#
_symmetry.space_group_name_H-M   'P 1'
#
loop_
_entity.id
_entity.type
_entity.pdbx_description
1 polymer ?
#
loop_
_entity_poly.entity_id
_entity_poly.type
_entity_poly.pdbx_seq_one_letter_code
_entity_poly.pdbx_strand_id
1 'polypeptide(L)'
;MFIPGGRMFRDLTQLSAAGIPTIALVFGNSTAGGAYIPGMSDHVVMIKERSKVFLAGPPLVKMATGEESDDEALGGAEMHARKSGLADYFAADEQDAIRIGRSIVKRLNWTKKGPAPRAEIIEPLADPEELLGIVPADLKIPFDPREVIARIVDGSDFDEFKPLYGSSS
;
A
#
# COMPACT_ATOMS: atom_id res chain seq x y z
N MET A 1 6.41 12.51 -28.14
CA MET A 1 5.73 11.67 -27.13
C MET A 1 6.68 10.74 -26.40
N PHE A 2 7.65 10.12 -27.06
CA PHE A 2 8.59 9.15 -26.47
C PHE A 2 9.52 9.75 -25.39
N ILE A 3 10.09 10.92 -25.63
CA ILE A 3 11.06 11.56 -24.72
C ILE A 3 10.42 11.99 -23.38
N PRO A 4 9.25 12.68 -23.34
CA PRO A 4 8.61 13.05 -22.08
C PRO A 4 8.18 11.83 -21.26
N GLY A 5 7.64 10.77 -21.89
CA GLY A 5 7.24 9.55 -21.18
C GLY A 5 8.42 8.80 -20.58
N GLY A 6 9.50 8.62 -21.34
CA GLY A 6 10.73 8.00 -20.83
C GLY A 6 11.38 8.79 -19.70
N ARG A 7 11.28 10.13 -19.74
CA ARG A 7 11.77 10.98 -18.66
C ARG A 7 11.01 10.74 -17.35
N MET A 8 9.69 10.56 -17.38
CA MET A 8 8.88 10.28 -16.20
C MET A 8 9.35 9.00 -15.48
N PHE A 9 9.56 7.90 -16.22
CA PHE A 9 10.09 6.65 -15.63
C PHE A 9 11.47 6.84 -15.01
N ARG A 10 12.37 7.53 -15.73
CA ARG A 10 13.68 7.88 -15.22
C ARG A 10 13.60 8.70 -13.94
N ASP A 11 12.73 9.69 -13.89
CA ASP A 11 12.60 10.58 -12.74
C ASP A 11 12.03 9.83 -11.52
N LEU A 12 11.04 8.94 -11.69
CA LEU A 12 10.56 8.04 -10.63
C LEU A 12 11.68 7.15 -10.10
N THR A 13 12.46 6.53 -10.98
CA THR A 13 13.61 5.70 -10.59
C THR A 13 14.65 6.51 -9.80
N GLN A 14 14.91 7.75 -10.20
CA GLN A 14 15.86 8.61 -9.48
C GLN A 14 15.34 9.07 -8.13
N LEU A 15 14.04 9.35 -7.99
CA LEU A 15 13.43 9.65 -6.69
C LEU A 15 13.60 8.46 -5.74
N SER A 16 13.28 7.26 -6.19
CA SER A 16 13.48 6.03 -5.41
C SER A 16 14.94 5.82 -5.01
N ALA A 17 15.88 5.97 -5.96
CA ALA A 17 17.32 5.86 -5.67
C ALA A 17 17.83 6.92 -4.68
N ALA A 18 17.20 8.09 -4.64
CA ALA A 18 17.50 9.16 -3.71
C ALA A 18 16.82 8.99 -2.33
N GLY A 19 16.01 7.94 -2.14
CA GLY A 19 15.24 7.71 -0.92
C GLY A 19 14.12 8.73 -0.72
N ILE A 20 13.61 9.32 -1.82
CA ILE A 20 12.48 10.25 -1.77
C ILE A 20 11.20 9.43 -1.99
N PRO A 21 10.33 9.34 -0.97
CA PRO A 21 9.14 8.50 -1.05
C PRO A 21 8.13 9.04 -2.07
N THR A 22 7.53 8.11 -2.81
CA THR A 22 6.52 8.39 -3.83
C THR A 22 5.19 7.74 -3.44
N ILE A 23 4.09 8.47 -3.61
CA ILE A 23 2.74 8.01 -3.25
C ILE A 23 1.84 8.14 -4.47
N ALA A 24 1.27 7.04 -4.94
CA ALA A 24 0.30 7.00 -6.03
C ALA A 24 -1.12 6.87 -5.46
N LEU A 25 -1.96 7.85 -5.75
CA LEU A 25 -3.40 7.78 -5.52
C LEU A 25 -4.09 7.48 -6.86
N VAL A 26 -4.63 6.29 -7.01
CA VAL A 26 -5.23 5.84 -8.27
C VAL A 26 -6.72 6.14 -8.26
N PHE A 27 -7.14 7.15 -9.04
CA PHE A 27 -8.54 7.62 -9.09
C PHE A 27 -9.34 7.07 -10.29
N GLY A 28 -8.80 6.11 -11.01
CA GLY A 28 -9.44 5.52 -12.19
C GLY A 28 -8.55 4.47 -12.82
N ASN A 29 -8.66 4.33 -14.15
CA ASN A 29 -7.91 3.31 -14.88
C ASN A 29 -6.48 3.77 -15.19
N SER A 30 -5.52 2.95 -14.83
CA SER A 30 -4.10 3.10 -15.17
C SER A 30 -3.69 1.92 -16.04
N THR A 31 -3.59 2.15 -17.34
CA THR A 31 -3.39 1.08 -18.32
C THR A 31 -2.05 1.21 -19.04
N ALA A 32 -1.45 0.09 -19.40
CA ALA A 32 -0.20 -0.01 -20.16
C ALA A 32 0.94 0.80 -19.51
N GLY A 33 1.49 1.80 -20.18
CA GLY A 33 2.52 2.67 -19.64
C GLY A 33 2.11 3.41 -18.36
N GLY A 34 0.83 3.75 -18.20
CA GLY A 34 0.30 4.35 -17.00
C GLY A 34 0.33 3.43 -15.78
N ALA A 35 0.24 2.12 -15.97
CA ALA A 35 0.29 1.14 -14.89
C ALA A 35 1.64 1.09 -14.17
N TYR A 36 2.71 1.53 -14.84
CA TYR A 36 4.03 1.60 -14.21
C TYR A 36 4.14 2.69 -13.15
N ILE A 37 3.32 3.74 -13.21
CA ILE A 37 3.36 4.80 -12.19
C ILE A 37 3.04 4.24 -10.80
N PRO A 38 1.86 3.62 -10.57
CA PRO A 38 1.61 2.95 -9.30
C PRO A 38 2.58 1.78 -9.05
N GLY A 39 2.95 1.02 -10.10
CA GLY A 39 3.88 -0.11 -9.96
C GLY A 39 5.29 0.26 -9.51
N MET A 40 5.72 1.50 -9.69
CA MET A 40 7.04 2.02 -9.30
C MET A 40 6.98 2.94 -8.07
N SER A 41 5.80 3.20 -7.52
CA SER A 41 5.63 4.04 -6.33
C SER A 41 5.83 3.24 -5.06
N ASP A 42 6.30 3.91 -3.99
CA ASP A 42 6.54 3.29 -2.69
C ASP A 42 5.25 3.00 -1.93
N HIS A 43 4.21 3.81 -2.17
CA HIS A 43 2.88 3.63 -1.61
C HIS A 43 1.82 3.77 -2.69
N VAL A 44 0.88 2.82 -2.72
CA VAL A 44 -0.21 2.78 -3.70
C VAL A 44 -1.56 2.69 -3.01
N VAL A 45 -2.39 3.69 -3.19
CA VAL A 45 -3.77 3.73 -2.71
C VAL A 45 -4.71 3.50 -3.88
N MET A 46 -5.55 2.47 -3.81
CA MET A 46 -6.55 2.16 -4.83
C MET A 46 -7.96 2.26 -4.26
N ILE A 47 -8.89 2.78 -5.05
CA ILE A 47 -10.28 3.01 -4.66
C ILE A 47 -11.16 1.84 -5.11
N LYS A 48 -11.94 1.31 -4.19
CA LYS A 48 -12.91 0.24 -4.43
C LYS A 48 -13.76 0.51 -5.66
N GLU A 49 -13.87 -0.49 -6.55
CA GLU A 49 -14.71 -0.48 -7.77
C GLU A 49 -14.42 0.66 -8.78
N ARG A 50 -13.44 1.54 -8.51
CA ARG A 50 -13.08 2.65 -9.41
C ARG A 50 -11.68 2.52 -9.98
N SER A 51 -10.73 2.10 -9.16
CA SER A 51 -9.32 2.01 -9.59
C SER A 51 -9.05 0.70 -10.27
N LYS A 52 -8.42 0.77 -11.43
CA LYS A 52 -7.96 -0.41 -12.16
C LYS A 52 -6.55 -0.19 -12.66
N VAL A 53 -5.69 -1.19 -12.45
CA VAL A 53 -4.30 -1.18 -12.92
C VAL A 53 -4.04 -2.48 -13.65
N PHE A 54 -3.73 -2.40 -14.94
CA PHE A 54 -3.33 -3.55 -15.74
C PHE A 54 -2.48 -3.13 -16.95
N LEU A 55 -1.60 -4.01 -17.39
CA LEU A 55 -0.78 -3.75 -18.59
C LEU A 55 -1.60 -3.84 -19.87
N ALA A 56 -2.57 -4.76 -19.90
CA ALA A 56 -3.50 -4.95 -21.01
C ALA A 56 -4.90 -5.12 -20.42
N GLY A 57 -5.86 -4.33 -20.91
CA GLY A 57 -7.27 -4.46 -20.50
C GLY A 57 -7.97 -5.69 -21.14
N PRO A 58 -9.20 -6.03 -20.69
CA PRO A 58 -9.94 -7.20 -21.12
C PRO A 58 -10.02 -7.42 -22.63
N PRO A 59 -10.23 -6.38 -23.48
CA PRO A 59 -10.26 -6.57 -24.92
C PRO A 59 -8.94 -7.08 -25.51
N LEU A 60 -7.80 -6.62 -24.99
CA LEU A 60 -6.49 -7.05 -25.43
C LEU A 60 -6.17 -8.47 -24.93
N VAL A 61 -6.55 -8.80 -23.71
CA VAL A 61 -6.42 -10.15 -23.14
C VAL A 61 -7.19 -11.14 -24.02
N LYS A 62 -8.47 -10.84 -24.32
CA LYS A 62 -9.31 -11.66 -25.18
C LYS A 62 -8.68 -11.85 -26.57
N MET A 63 -8.11 -10.79 -27.14
CA MET A 63 -7.47 -10.89 -28.47
C MET A 63 -6.19 -11.72 -28.44
N ALA A 64 -5.43 -11.68 -27.36
CA ALA A 64 -4.13 -12.36 -27.24
C ALA A 64 -4.26 -13.83 -26.81
N THR A 65 -5.20 -14.15 -25.92
CA THR A 65 -5.32 -15.46 -25.26
C THR A 65 -6.63 -16.17 -25.56
N GLY A 66 -7.64 -15.47 -26.08
CA GLY A 66 -9.00 -15.98 -26.25
C GLY A 66 -9.83 -15.99 -24.96
N GLU A 67 -9.26 -15.61 -23.83
CA GLU A 67 -9.93 -15.60 -22.53
C GLU A 67 -10.82 -14.36 -22.36
N GLU A 68 -12.02 -14.57 -21.85
CA GLU A 68 -12.90 -13.49 -21.39
C GLU A 68 -12.59 -13.18 -19.93
N SER A 69 -12.24 -11.94 -19.66
CA SER A 69 -11.94 -11.46 -18.31
C SER A 69 -12.77 -10.22 -17.99
N ASP A 70 -13.25 -10.14 -16.76
CA ASP A 70 -13.79 -8.91 -16.19
C ASP A 70 -12.67 -7.95 -15.78
N ASP A 71 -12.86 -6.65 -15.97
CA ASP A 71 -11.85 -5.64 -15.67
C ASP A 71 -11.55 -5.52 -14.18
N GLU A 72 -12.54 -5.75 -13.31
CA GLU A 72 -12.36 -5.76 -11.86
C GLU A 72 -11.57 -6.99 -11.39
N ALA A 73 -11.88 -8.16 -11.95
CA ALA A 73 -11.14 -9.39 -11.67
C ALA A 73 -9.71 -9.36 -12.22
N LEU A 74 -9.49 -8.68 -13.35
CA LEU A 74 -8.19 -8.58 -14.00
C LEU A 74 -7.24 -7.60 -13.30
N GLY A 75 -7.75 -6.44 -12.88
CA GLY A 75 -6.90 -5.38 -12.35
C GLY A 75 -7.62 -4.40 -11.42
N GLY A 76 -8.73 -4.82 -10.79
CA GLY A 76 -9.46 -4.01 -9.84
C GLY A 76 -8.74 -3.84 -8.50
N ALA A 77 -9.17 -2.86 -7.74
CA ALA A 77 -8.56 -2.50 -6.46
C ALA A 77 -8.55 -3.66 -5.46
N GLU A 78 -9.63 -4.44 -5.37
CA GLU A 78 -9.71 -5.57 -4.43
C GLU A 78 -8.78 -6.72 -4.84
N MET A 79 -8.68 -7.01 -6.15
CA MET A 79 -7.74 -8.00 -6.66
C MET A 79 -6.30 -7.61 -6.30
N HIS A 80 -5.96 -6.34 -6.51
CA HIS A 80 -4.62 -5.85 -6.19
C HIS A 80 -4.33 -5.78 -4.69
N ALA A 81 -5.33 -5.47 -3.87
CA ALA A 81 -5.16 -5.44 -2.42
C ALA A 81 -5.00 -6.84 -1.80
N ARG A 82 -5.71 -7.86 -2.35
CA ARG A 82 -5.76 -9.20 -1.74
C ARG A 82 -4.82 -10.22 -2.37
N LYS A 83 -4.61 -10.13 -3.71
CA LYS A 83 -3.90 -11.18 -4.46
C LYS A 83 -2.52 -10.74 -4.94
N SER A 84 -2.42 -9.62 -5.66
CA SER A 84 -1.14 -9.20 -6.23
C SER A 84 -0.26 -8.41 -5.26
N GLY A 85 -0.86 -7.77 -4.25
CA GLY A 85 -0.16 -6.91 -3.32
C GLY A 85 0.30 -5.57 -3.91
N LEU A 86 -0.18 -5.18 -5.10
CA LEU A 86 0.14 -3.87 -5.69
C LEU A 86 -0.53 -2.72 -4.93
N ALA A 87 -1.78 -2.89 -4.50
CA ALA A 87 -2.46 -1.91 -3.68
C ALA A 87 -2.03 -2.07 -2.22
N ASP A 88 -1.31 -1.10 -1.70
CA ASP A 88 -0.90 -1.07 -0.30
C ASP A 88 -2.08 -0.69 0.61
N TYR A 89 -2.94 0.18 0.12
CA TYR A 89 -4.12 0.67 0.83
C TYR A 89 -5.35 0.61 -0.07
N PHE A 90 -6.45 0.16 0.52
CA PHE A 90 -7.74 0.01 -0.15
C PHE A 90 -8.71 1.07 0.39
N ALA A 91 -9.02 2.07 -0.41
CA ALA A 91 -9.90 3.16 -0.06
C ALA A 91 -11.35 2.87 -0.45
N ALA A 92 -12.29 3.31 0.38
CA ALA A 92 -13.71 3.17 0.10
C ALA A 92 -14.18 4.10 -1.04
N ASP A 93 -13.64 5.32 -1.08
CA ASP A 93 -13.96 6.35 -2.05
C ASP A 93 -12.79 7.33 -2.25
N GLU A 94 -13.00 8.37 -3.06
CA GLU A 94 -11.98 9.37 -3.38
C GLU A 94 -11.55 10.20 -2.16
N GLN A 95 -12.49 10.52 -1.26
CA GLN A 95 -12.20 11.28 -0.04
C GLN A 95 -11.37 10.44 0.93
N ASP A 96 -11.70 9.16 1.05
CA ASP A 96 -10.94 8.21 1.85
C ASP A 96 -9.53 8.00 1.29
N ALA A 97 -9.37 7.93 -0.04
CA ALA A 97 -8.05 7.85 -0.66
C ALA A 97 -7.18 9.07 -0.34
N ILE A 98 -7.75 10.28 -0.35
CA ILE A 98 -7.05 11.50 0.05
C ILE A 98 -6.70 11.47 1.54
N ARG A 99 -7.62 11.02 2.39
CA ARG A 99 -7.38 10.86 3.84
C ARG A 99 -6.23 9.90 4.10
N ILE A 100 -6.22 8.74 3.44
CA ILE A 100 -5.15 7.74 3.53
C ILE A 100 -3.83 8.33 3.06
N GLY A 101 -3.80 9.00 1.89
CA GLY A 101 -2.59 9.64 1.38
C GLY A 101 -2.01 10.67 2.35
N ARG A 102 -2.87 11.47 3.01
CA ARG A 102 -2.43 12.41 4.06
C ARG A 102 -1.88 11.69 5.29
N SER A 103 -2.48 10.56 5.67
CA SER A 103 -2.00 9.74 6.78
C SER A 103 -0.61 9.17 6.47
N ILE A 104 -0.41 8.64 5.25
CA ILE A 104 0.90 8.16 4.81
C ILE A 104 1.94 9.27 4.95
N VAL A 105 1.68 10.46 4.39
CA VAL A 105 2.60 11.61 4.50
C VAL A 105 2.91 11.96 5.95
N LYS A 106 1.90 11.96 6.82
CA LYS A 106 2.08 12.24 8.26
C LYS A 106 3.02 11.23 8.93
N ARG A 107 2.92 9.95 8.54
CA ARG A 107 3.67 8.84 9.16
C ARG A 107 5.06 8.62 8.57
N LEU A 108 5.33 9.13 7.38
CA LEU A 108 6.65 9.01 6.74
C LEU A 108 7.78 9.58 7.60
N ASN A 109 7.49 10.48 8.56
CA ASN A 109 8.49 11.19 9.36
C ASN A 109 9.66 11.69 8.48
N TRP A 110 9.38 11.95 7.22
CA TRP A 110 10.38 12.32 6.24
C TRP A 110 10.89 13.71 6.57
N THR A 111 12.11 13.76 7.03
CA THR A 111 12.80 15.03 7.28
C THR A 111 13.83 15.26 6.20
N LYS A 112 13.81 16.46 5.63
CA LYS A 112 14.88 16.93 4.77
C LYS A 112 16.19 16.80 5.54
N LYS A 113 17.24 16.22 4.95
CA LYS A 113 18.54 15.89 5.58
C LYS A 113 18.93 16.84 6.72
N GLY A 114 18.88 16.33 7.94
CA GLY A 114 19.17 17.03 9.20
C GLY A 114 19.08 16.05 10.36
N PRO A 115 19.45 16.44 11.59
CA PRO A 115 19.26 15.59 12.75
C PRO A 115 17.76 15.28 12.91
N ALA A 116 17.44 14.00 13.15
CA ALA A 116 16.08 13.58 13.40
C ALA A 116 15.49 14.36 14.60
N PRO A 117 14.24 14.85 14.53
CA PRO A 117 13.59 15.39 15.71
C PRO A 117 13.58 14.30 16.79
N ARG A 118 13.87 14.67 18.04
CA ARG A 118 13.66 13.77 19.17
C ARG A 118 12.14 13.63 19.33
N ALA A 119 11.63 12.43 19.01
CA ALA A 119 10.25 12.10 19.35
C ALA A 119 10.11 12.01 20.89
N GLU A 120 9.04 12.55 21.43
CA GLU A 120 8.64 12.27 22.80
C GLU A 120 8.22 10.80 22.88
N ILE A 121 8.74 10.07 23.86
CA ILE A 121 8.34 8.68 24.11
C ILE A 121 6.96 8.70 24.73
N ILE A 122 6.03 8.00 24.11
CA ILE A 122 4.64 7.86 24.57
C ILE A 122 4.43 6.39 24.94
N GLU A 123 4.12 6.13 26.21
CA GLU A 123 3.84 4.76 26.64
C GLU A 123 2.69 4.13 25.84
N PRO A 124 2.73 2.83 25.56
CA PRO A 124 1.63 2.12 24.92
C PRO A 124 0.32 2.31 25.72
N LEU A 125 -0.81 2.40 25.02
CA LEU A 125 -2.14 2.46 25.63
C LEU A 125 -2.57 1.10 26.19
N ALA A 126 -2.07 0.00 25.58
CA ALA A 126 -2.30 -1.36 26.05
C ALA A 126 -1.16 -1.80 26.98
N ASP A 127 -1.50 -2.54 28.03
CA ASP A 127 -0.54 -2.95 29.06
C ASP A 127 0.49 -3.96 28.50
N PRO A 128 1.79 -3.65 28.50
CA PRO A 128 2.84 -4.58 28.04
C PRO A 128 2.89 -5.92 28.80
N GLU A 129 2.50 -5.95 30.06
CA GLU A 129 2.47 -7.19 30.86
C GLU A 129 1.48 -8.24 30.32
N GLU A 130 0.45 -7.81 29.58
CA GLU A 130 -0.50 -8.70 28.92
C GLU A 130 0.13 -9.56 27.83
N LEU A 131 1.33 -9.21 27.31
CA LEU A 131 2.06 -10.02 26.34
C LEU A 131 2.27 -11.45 26.80
N LEU A 132 2.41 -11.68 28.10
CA LEU A 132 2.56 -13.00 28.68
C LEU A 132 1.34 -13.92 28.46
N GLY A 133 0.16 -13.33 28.23
CA GLY A 133 -1.08 -14.06 28.00
C GLY A 133 -1.52 -14.09 26.52
N ILE A 134 -0.96 -13.24 25.67
CA ILE A 134 -1.37 -13.10 24.27
C ILE A 134 -0.65 -14.08 23.34
N VAL A 135 0.65 -14.27 23.54
CA VAL A 135 1.45 -15.19 22.72
C VAL A 135 1.34 -16.59 23.30
N PRO A 136 0.68 -17.54 22.60
CA PRO A 136 0.52 -18.89 23.10
C PRO A 136 1.85 -19.64 23.14
N ALA A 137 2.01 -20.49 24.15
CA ALA A 137 3.17 -21.38 24.25
C ALA A 137 3.18 -22.47 23.15
N ASP A 138 2.01 -22.85 22.66
CA ASP A 138 1.86 -23.77 21.52
C ASP A 138 1.84 -22.97 20.21
N LEU A 139 2.89 -23.13 19.41
CA LEU A 139 3.05 -22.47 18.09
C LEU A 139 1.97 -22.83 17.05
N LYS A 140 1.11 -23.82 17.33
CA LYS A 140 -0.01 -24.21 16.47
C LYS A 140 -1.26 -23.35 16.71
N ILE A 141 -1.29 -22.60 17.80
CA ILE A 141 -2.41 -21.71 18.12
C ILE A 141 -2.12 -20.35 17.50
N PRO A 142 -2.93 -19.93 16.51
CA PRO A 142 -2.74 -18.60 15.90
C PRO A 142 -3.10 -17.49 16.90
N PHE A 143 -2.42 -16.37 16.79
CA PHE A 143 -2.74 -15.14 17.51
C PHE A 143 -2.61 -13.93 16.57
N ASP A 144 -3.27 -12.83 16.90
CA ASP A 144 -3.18 -11.60 16.11
C ASP A 144 -1.88 -10.83 16.47
N PRO A 145 -0.92 -10.68 15.56
CA PRO A 145 0.31 -9.93 15.83
C PRO A 145 0.07 -8.45 16.13
N ARG A 146 -1.08 -7.87 15.74
CA ARG A 146 -1.46 -6.49 16.08
C ARG A 146 -1.59 -6.29 17.59
N GLU A 147 -2.05 -7.29 18.30
CA GLU A 147 -2.13 -7.29 19.75
C GLU A 147 -0.74 -7.16 20.41
N VAL A 148 0.27 -7.80 19.81
CA VAL A 148 1.66 -7.67 20.27
C VAL A 148 2.20 -6.28 19.94
N ILE A 149 2.01 -5.82 18.71
CA ILE A 149 2.48 -4.51 18.25
C ILE A 149 1.90 -3.38 19.12
N ALA A 150 0.60 -3.40 19.40
CA ALA A 150 -0.08 -2.39 20.19
C ALA A 150 0.47 -2.24 21.64
N ARG A 151 1.19 -3.24 22.16
CA ARG A 151 1.82 -3.24 23.49
C ARG A 151 3.29 -2.87 23.48
N ILE A 152 3.85 -2.60 22.30
CA ILE A 152 5.28 -2.31 22.16
C ILE A 152 5.51 -0.90 21.61
N VAL A 153 4.63 -0.43 20.71
CA VAL A 153 4.83 0.84 20.01
C VAL A 153 4.26 2.02 20.78
N ASP A 154 4.85 3.18 20.59
CA ASP A 154 4.46 4.44 21.24
C ASP A 154 2.98 4.75 21.02
N GLY A 155 2.25 4.97 22.14
CA GLY A 155 0.81 5.29 22.12
C GLY A 155 -0.07 4.22 21.46
N SER A 156 0.41 3.00 21.28
CA SER A 156 -0.26 1.92 20.52
C SER A 156 -0.67 2.34 19.10
N ASP A 157 0.00 3.34 18.52
CA ASP A 157 -0.32 3.89 17.21
C ASP A 157 0.66 3.38 16.14
N PHE A 158 0.17 2.59 15.20
CA PHE A 158 0.93 2.08 14.06
C PHE A 158 0.12 2.10 12.78
N ASP A 159 0.80 2.10 11.65
CA ASP A 159 0.19 2.02 10.32
C ASP A 159 0.48 0.64 9.73
N GLU A 160 -0.59 -0.11 9.47
CA GLU A 160 -0.47 -1.44 8.90
C GLU A 160 -0.30 -1.35 7.38
N PHE A 161 0.88 -1.72 6.90
CA PHE A 161 1.19 -1.77 5.48
C PHE A 161 0.58 -3.05 4.86
N LYS A 162 -0.18 -2.90 3.77
CA LYS A 162 -0.85 -4.00 3.03
C LYS A 162 -1.80 -4.85 3.90
N PRO A 163 -2.75 -4.27 4.66
CA PRO A 163 -3.55 -5.00 5.64
C PRO A 163 -4.42 -6.12 5.06
N LEU A 164 -4.71 -6.09 3.75
CA LEU A 164 -5.51 -7.10 3.07
C LEU A 164 -4.70 -8.18 2.38
N TYR A 165 -3.39 -7.96 2.19
CA TYR A 165 -2.53 -8.91 1.49
C TYR A 165 -2.17 -10.08 2.40
N GLY A 166 -2.46 -11.30 1.95
CA GLY A 166 -2.19 -12.51 2.74
C GLY A 166 -3.14 -12.74 3.92
N SER A 167 -4.23 -11.99 4.05
CA SER A 167 -5.19 -12.12 5.17
C SER A 167 -5.96 -13.46 5.20
N SER A 168 -5.81 -14.30 4.18
CA SER A 168 -6.41 -15.63 4.08
C SER A 168 -5.42 -16.80 4.27
N SER A 169 -4.18 -16.49 4.61
CA SER A 169 -3.12 -17.47 4.87
C SER A 169 -2.97 -17.80 6.33
#